data_48dbbc62713527a54e63deaf5b70d090
#
_entry.id   48dbbc62713527a54e63deaf5b70d090
#
_cell.length_a   1.000
_cell.length_b   1.000
_cell.length_c   1.000
_cell.angle_alpha   90.00
_cell.angle_beta   90.00
_cell.angle_gamma   90.00
#
_symmetry.space_group_name_H-M   'P 1'
#
loop_
_entity.id
_entity.type
_entity.pdbx_description
1 polymer ?
#
loop_
_entity_poly.entity_id
_entity_poly.type
_entity_poly.pdbx_seq_one_letter_code
_entity_poly.pdbx_strand_id
1 'polypeptide(L)'
;MELLTNPIYGILATTLDLFPTILSQVDKDFEFKSIDGFDITKTLFENTPVRTDVHYYRQDTLIALRHKEWKLFIKDPNPWDDGPKQKDMPLLYNIEHDPSEKYDLAKDNPEIVQKLNILYQDHINSTYKAPSQYEAILPAYQSSYDEYNKK
;
A
#
# COMPACT_ATOMS: atom_id res chain seq x y z
N MET A 1 -23.57 17.17 11.59
CA MET A 1 -23.17 15.91 10.96
C MET A 1 -22.58 15.04 12.05
N GLU A 2 -23.17 13.89 12.32
CA GLU A 2 -22.74 12.97 13.39
C GLU A 2 -21.95 11.82 12.78
N LEU A 3 -20.87 11.43 13.44
CA LEU A 3 -20.13 10.22 13.05
C LEU A 3 -21.01 8.99 13.28
N LEU A 4 -20.88 7.99 12.43
CA LEU A 4 -21.56 6.72 12.60
C LEU A 4 -21.14 6.08 13.93
N THR A 5 -22.12 5.74 14.77
CA THR A 5 -21.89 5.06 16.06
C THR A 5 -21.68 3.57 15.93
N ASN A 6 -22.02 2.98 14.79
CA ASN A 6 -21.79 1.57 14.51
C ASN A 6 -20.35 1.36 14.02
N PRO A 7 -19.68 0.26 14.44
CA PRO A 7 -18.35 -0.06 13.95
C PRO A 7 -18.39 -0.21 12.43
N ILE A 8 -17.52 0.54 11.77
CA ILE A 8 -17.35 0.53 10.31
C ILE A 8 -16.49 -0.68 9.98
N TYR A 9 -17.11 -1.85 9.77
CA TYR A 9 -16.40 -3.05 9.34
C TYR A 9 -16.14 -3.05 7.83
N GLY A 10 -14.95 -3.50 7.43
CA GLY A 10 -14.61 -3.69 6.01
C GLY A 10 -14.31 -2.41 5.23
N ILE A 11 -14.31 -1.23 5.86
CA ILE A 11 -13.98 0.03 5.18
C ILE A 11 -12.47 0.25 5.19
N LEU A 12 -11.94 0.48 3.98
CA LEU A 12 -10.54 0.86 3.80
C LEU A 12 -10.40 2.38 3.82
N ALA A 13 -9.47 2.86 4.64
CA ALA A 13 -8.99 4.23 4.63
C ALA A 13 -7.48 4.24 4.94
N THR A 14 -6.79 5.26 4.45
CA THR A 14 -5.36 5.47 4.67
C THR A 14 -5.10 6.89 5.14
N THR A 15 -3.90 7.16 5.64
CA THR A 15 -3.48 8.53 5.99
C THR A 15 -3.47 9.48 4.80
N LEU A 16 -3.33 8.96 3.57
CA LEU A 16 -3.41 9.73 2.33
C LEU A 16 -4.78 10.37 2.13
N ASP A 17 -5.83 9.75 2.69
CA ASP A 17 -7.22 10.19 2.54
C ASP A 17 -7.56 11.36 3.47
N LEU A 18 -6.74 11.64 4.49
CA LEU A 18 -6.99 12.73 5.45
C LEU A 18 -6.95 14.10 4.78
N PHE A 19 -5.94 14.36 3.95
CA PHE A 19 -5.79 15.65 3.29
C PHE A 19 -6.98 16.00 2.39
N PRO A 20 -7.38 15.17 1.40
CA PRO A 20 -8.53 15.48 0.56
C PRO A 20 -9.84 15.56 1.35
N THR A 21 -10.01 14.73 2.39
CA THR A 21 -11.22 14.75 3.21
C THR A 21 -11.36 16.04 4.01
N ILE A 22 -10.27 16.51 4.62
CA ILE A 22 -10.30 17.79 5.37
C ILE A 22 -10.51 18.94 4.41
N LEU A 23 -9.81 18.96 3.27
CA LEU A 23 -9.88 20.04 2.32
C LEU A 23 -11.28 20.18 1.69
N SER A 24 -11.95 19.06 1.40
CA SER A 24 -13.33 19.07 0.89
C SER A 24 -14.34 19.68 1.87
N GLN A 25 -14.03 19.69 3.18
CA GLN A 25 -14.88 20.36 4.18
C GLN A 25 -14.66 21.87 4.22
N VAL A 26 -13.50 22.35 3.79
CA VAL A 26 -13.13 23.77 3.79
C VAL A 26 -13.48 24.43 2.46
N ASP A 27 -13.17 23.76 1.35
CA ASP A 27 -13.41 24.23 -0.01
C ASP A 27 -14.00 23.10 -0.85
N LYS A 28 -15.31 23.18 -1.08
CA LYS A 28 -16.05 22.13 -1.81
C LYS A 28 -15.79 22.14 -3.31
N ASP A 29 -15.29 23.23 -3.83
CA ASP A 29 -15.03 23.42 -5.25
C ASP A 29 -13.56 23.13 -5.60
N PHE A 30 -12.76 22.71 -4.60
CA PHE A 30 -11.36 22.39 -4.82
C PHE A 30 -11.19 21.15 -5.68
N GLU A 31 -10.53 21.31 -6.83
CA GLU A 31 -10.19 20.19 -7.70
C GLU A 31 -8.87 19.55 -7.27
N PHE A 32 -8.93 18.28 -6.90
CA PHE A 32 -7.75 17.48 -6.58
C PHE A 32 -7.03 17.05 -7.85
N LYS A 33 -5.81 17.56 -8.06
CA LYS A 33 -4.96 17.14 -9.20
C LYS A 33 -3.79 16.32 -8.67
N SER A 34 -3.61 15.11 -9.20
CA SER A 34 -2.44 14.24 -8.95
C SER A 34 -2.18 13.94 -7.47
N ILE A 35 -3.22 13.55 -6.73
CA ILE A 35 -3.10 13.06 -5.36
C ILE A 35 -3.55 11.59 -5.26
N ASP A 36 -2.93 10.83 -4.36
CA ASP A 36 -3.23 9.40 -4.15
C ASP A 36 -4.34 9.17 -3.12
N GLY A 37 -4.77 10.22 -2.42
CA GLY A 37 -5.84 10.16 -1.43
C GLY A 37 -7.22 10.38 -2.04
N PHE A 38 -8.25 9.89 -1.36
CA PHE A 38 -9.65 10.09 -1.69
C PHE A 38 -10.35 10.89 -0.59
N ASP A 39 -11.33 11.70 -0.97
CA ASP A 39 -12.29 12.24 0.01
C ASP A 39 -13.17 11.09 0.51
N ILE A 40 -12.97 10.71 1.77
CA ILE A 40 -13.73 9.64 2.42
C ILE A 40 -14.90 10.15 3.27
N THR A 41 -15.39 11.37 3.03
CA THR A 41 -16.55 11.95 3.75
C THR A 41 -17.75 11.02 3.71
N LYS A 42 -18.09 10.45 2.54
CA LYS A 42 -19.19 9.48 2.40
C LYS A 42 -18.95 8.21 3.20
N THR A 43 -17.69 7.78 3.27
CA THR A 43 -17.30 6.61 4.07
C THR A 43 -17.56 6.86 5.54
N LEU A 44 -17.17 8.04 6.06
CA LEU A 44 -17.27 8.39 7.48
C LEU A 44 -18.72 8.65 7.95
N PHE A 45 -19.58 9.17 7.08
CA PHE A 45 -20.91 9.64 7.48
C PHE A 45 -22.06 8.85 6.87
N GLU A 46 -21.83 8.15 5.77
CA GLU A 46 -22.87 7.42 5.04
C GLU A 46 -22.57 5.92 4.94
N ASN A 47 -21.47 5.45 5.53
CA ASN A 47 -20.98 4.05 5.43
C ASN A 47 -20.83 3.57 3.97
N THR A 48 -20.46 4.47 3.07
CA THR A 48 -20.28 4.17 1.65
C THR A 48 -18.78 4.04 1.36
N PRO A 49 -18.27 2.85 1.01
CA PRO A 49 -16.86 2.65 0.71
C PRO A 49 -16.44 3.47 -0.53
N VAL A 50 -15.40 4.27 -0.38
CA VAL A 50 -14.79 5.03 -1.48
C VAL A 50 -13.52 4.34 -1.97
N ARG A 51 -12.74 3.79 -1.04
CA ARG A 51 -11.50 3.06 -1.34
C ARG A 51 -11.74 1.55 -1.29
N THR A 52 -11.28 0.82 -2.30
CA THR A 52 -11.33 -0.65 -2.36
C THR A 52 -9.96 -1.30 -2.24
N ASP A 53 -8.90 -0.54 -2.50
CA ASP A 53 -7.54 -1.06 -2.60
C ASP A 53 -6.55 -0.25 -1.77
N VAL A 54 -5.59 -0.95 -1.16
CA VAL A 54 -4.43 -0.33 -0.49
C VAL A 54 -3.16 -1.03 -0.95
N HIS A 55 -2.19 -0.23 -1.42
CA HIS A 55 -0.91 -0.70 -1.90
C HIS A 55 0.16 -0.47 -0.83
N TYR A 56 0.85 -1.53 -0.44
CA TYR A 56 1.87 -1.48 0.61
C TYR A 56 3.25 -1.46 -0.01
N TYR A 57 3.90 -0.32 0.13
CA TYR A 57 5.26 -0.12 -0.34
C TYR A 57 6.26 -0.22 0.81
N ARG A 58 7.41 -0.78 0.51
CA ARG A 58 8.62 -0.64 1.30
C ARG A 58 9.67 0.02 0.43
N GLN A 59 10.06 1.24 0.80
CA GLN A 59 10.85 2.12 -0.06
C GLN A 59 10.16 2.28 -1.43
N ASP A 60 10.81 1.84 -2.50
CA ASP A 60 10.33 1.92 -3.88
C ASP A 60 9.70 0.61 -4.40
N THR A 61 9.57 -0.38 -3.52
CA THR A 61 9.10 -1.71 -3.87
C THR A 61 7.70 -1.96 -3.34
N LEU A 62 6.76 -2.24 -4.23
CA LEU A 62 5.44 -2.75 -3.86
C LEU A 62 5.58 -4.17 -3.31
N ILE A 63 5.22 -4.38 -2.05
CA ILE A 63 5.36 -5.68 -1.38
C ILE A 63 4.03 -6.42 -1.24
N ALA A 64 2.93 -5.68 -1.07
CA ALA A 64 1.61 -6.27 -0.88
C ALA A 64 0.50 -5.37 -1.44
N LEU A 65 -0.64 -6.00 -1.70
CA LEU A 65 -1.90 -5.35 -2.07
C LEU A 65 -2.99 -5.85 -1.12
N ARG A 66 -3.81 -4.94 -0.60
CA ARG A 66 -5.09 -5.28 0.02
C ARG A 66 -6.22 -4.85 -0.90
N HIS A 67 -7.15 -5.76 -1.17
CA HIS A 67 -8.40 -5.51 -1.86
C HIS A 67 -9.54 -6.01 -0.98
N LYS A 68 -10.36 -5.08 -0.48
CA LYS A 68 -11.43 -5.37 0.50
C LYS A 68 -10.89 -6.12 1.72
N GLU A 69 -11.43 -7.31 2.02
CA GLU A 69 -11.02 -8.17 3.13
C GLU A 69 -9.72 -8.95 2.88
N TRP A 70 -9.25 -9.05 1.64
CA TRP A 70 -8.11 -9.87 1.26
C TRP A 70 -6.82 -9.07 1.13
N LYS A 71 -5.73 -9.57 1.72
CA LYS A 71 -4.39 -9.02 1.59
C LYS A 71 -3.43 -10.07 1.03
N LEU A 72 -2.79 -9.73 -0.08
CA LEU A 72 -1.83 -10.58 -0.77
C LEU A 72 -0.43 -9.97 -0.65
N PHE A 73 0.50 -10.73 -0.09
CA PHE A 73 1.93 -10.43 -0.16
C PHE A 73 2.55 -11.14 -1.37
N ILE A 74 3.22 -10.39 -2.21
CA ILE A 74 3.97 -10.90 -3.37
C ILE A 74 5.46 -10.96 -3.06
N LYS A 75 5.93 -10.12 -2.15
CA LYS A 75 7.32 -10.10 -1.67
C LYS A 75 7.36 -10.23 -0.16
N ASP A 76 8.48 -10.75 0.34
CA ASP A 76 8.69 -10.95 1.75
C ASP A 76 8.47 -9.63 2.54
N PRO A 77 7.55 -9.61 3.49
CA PRO A 77 7.30 -8.44 4.32
C PRO A 77 8.46 -8.12 5.27
N ASN A 78 9.32 -9.09 5.57
CA ASN A 78 10.42 -8.94 6.53
C ASN A 78 11.79 -9.40 6.00
N PRO A 79 12.47 -8.60 5.16
CA PRO A 79 13.77 -8.96 4.58
C PRO A 79 14.93 -8.91 5.58
N TRP A 80 14.72 -8.34 6.78
CA TRP A 80 15.73 -8.19 7.82
C TRP A 80 15.68 -9.32 8.86
N ASP A 81 14.73 -10.23 8.70
CA ASP A 81 14.57 -11.35 9.62
C ASP A 81 15.57 -12.46 9.27
N ASP A 82 16.56 -12.63 10.14
CA ASP A 82 17.47 -13.78 10.14
C ASP A 82 16.78 -15.06 10.65
N GLY A 83 15.49 -15.02 10.90
CA GLY A 83 14.64 -16.13 11.30
C GLY A 83 14.49 -17.21 10.22
N PRO A 84 13.70 -18.26 10.47
CA PRO A 84 13.51 -19.35 9.52
C PRO A 84 13.03 -18.81 8.17
N LYS A 85 13.90 -18.95 7.19
CA LYS A 85 13.79 -18.31 5.88
C LYS A 85 12.48 -18.66 5.17
N GLN A 86 11.82 -17.62 4.76
CA GLN A 86 10.94 -17.57 3.61
C GLN A 86 9.77 -18.55 3.65
N LYS A 87 8.64 -18.02 4.10
CA LYS A 87 7.34 -18.59 3.71
C LYS A 87 7.27 -18.58 2.18
N ASP A 88 6.76 -19.68 1.60
CA ASP A 88 6.53 -19.75 0.18
C ASP A 88 5.61 -18.60 -0.25
N MET A 89 6.10 -17.74 -1.15
CA MET A 89 5.29 -16.64 -1.67
C MET A 89 4.46 -17.12 -2.86
N PRO A 90 3.29 -16.57 -3.08
CA PRO A 90 2.65 -15.47 -2.35
C PRO A 90 1.96 -15.92 -1.05
N LEU A 91 1.71 -14.98 -0.12
CA LEU A 91 0.92 -15.21 1.09
C LEU A 91 -0.41 -14.46 1.00
N LEU A 92 -1.52 -15.14 1.33
CA LEU A 92 -2.85 -14.58 1.30
C LEU A 92 -3.49 -14.60 2.70
N TYR A 93 -4.03 -13.46 3.13
CA TYR A 93 -4.71 -13.33 4.42
C TYR A 93 -6.10 -12.71 4.25
N ASN A 94 -7.06 -13.18 5.04
CA ASN A 94 -8.34 -12.52 5.21
C ASN A 94 -8.28 -11.61 6.45
N ILE A 95 -8.14 -10.31 6.24
CA ILE A 95 -7.87 -9.34 7.33
C ILE A 95 -9.08 -9.13 8.26
N GLU A 96 -10.31 -9.44 7.82
CA GLU A 96 -11.48 -9.35 8.67
C GLU A 96 -11.55 -10.48 9.69
N HIS A 97 -11.12 -11.68 9.31
CA HIS A 97 -11.12 -12.85 10.18
C HIS A 97 -9.78 -13.09 10.88
N ASP A 98 -8.69 -12.64 10.26
CA ASP A 98 -7.32 -12.77 10.77
C ASP A 98 -6.55 -11.45 10.64
N PRO A 99 -6.86 -10.43 11.47
CA PRO A 99 -6.17 -9.14 11.43
C PRO A 99 -4.69 -9.25 11.84
N SER A 100 -4.28 -10.38 12.41
CA SER A 100 -2.90 -10.65 12.84
C SER A 100 -2.05 -11.37 11.78
N GLU A 101 -2.64 -11.68 10.62
CA GLU A 101 -1.95 -12.31 9.47
C GLU A 101 -1.22 -13.61 9.85
N LYS A 102 -1.88 -14.47 10.64
CA LYS A 102 -1.29 -15.72 11.15
C LYS A 102 -1.49 -16.90 10.21
N TYR A 103 -2.63 -16.93 9.49
CA TYR A 103 -3.08 -18.08 8.73
C TYR A 103 -3.01 -17.77 7.23
N ASP A 104 -1.98 -18.32 6.58
CA ASP A 104 -1.85 -18.22 5.13
C ASP A 104 -2.91 -19.07 4.42
N LEU A 105 -3.71 -18.44 3.58
CA LEU A 105 -4.81 -19.03 2.83
C LEU A 105 -4.51 -19.16 1.33
N ALA A 106 -3.28 -18.89 0.88
CA ALA A 106 -2.92 -18.84 -0.55
C ALA A 106 -3.16 -20.17 -1.26
N LYS A 107 -2.84 -21.29 -0.61
CA LYS A 107 -3.02 -22.64 -1.19
C LYS A 107 -4.48 -23.04 -1.34
N ASP A 108 -5.32 -22.57 -0.43
CA ASP A 108 -6.75 -22.91 -0.37
C ASP A 108 -7.62 -21.99 -1.27
N ASN A 109 -7.06 -20.84 -1.71
CA ASN A 109 -7.80 -19.84 -2.50
C ASN A 109 -6.98 -19.34 -3.71
N PRO A 110 -6.60 -20.23 -4.64
CA PRO A 110 -5.74 -19.86 -5.78
C PRO A 110 -6.42 -18.86 -6.73
N GLU A 111 -7.75 -18.88 -6.84
CA GLU A 111 -8.51 -17.93 -7.66
C GLU A 111 -8.45 -16.50 -7.10
N ILE A 112 -8.43 -16.34 -5.76
CA ILE A 112 -8.29 -15.03 -5.12
C ILE A 112 -6.87 -14.53 -5.31
N VAL A 113 -5.86 -15.40 -5.14
CA VAL A 113 -4.45 -15.07 -5.41
C VAL A 113 -4.28 -14.57 -6.83
N GLN A 114 -4.85 -15.26 -7.83
CA GLN A 114 -4.77 -14.86 -9.23
C GLN A 114 -5.43 -13.50 -9.47
N LYS A 115 -6.63 -13.28 -8.94
CA LYS A 115 -7.34 -12.01 -9.06
C LYS A 115 -6.54 -10.85 -8.48
N LEU A 116 -6.00 -11.00 -7.27
CA LEU A 116 -5.21 -9.97 -6.61
C LEU A 116 -3.87 -9.73 -7.30
N ASN A 117 -3.27 -10.79 -7.86
CA ASN A 117 -2.03 -10.64 -8.63
C ASN A 117 -2.26 -9.82 -9.91
N ILE A 118 -3.40 -9.94 -10.57
CA ILE A 118 -3.76 -9.09 -11.72
C ILE A 118 -3.81 -7.63 -11.27
N LEU A 119 -4.53 -7.31 -10.20
CA LEU A 119 -4.61 -5.94 -9.66
C LEU A 119 -3.22 -5.39 -9.27
N TYR A 120 -2.37 -6.24 -8.69
CA TYR A 120 -0.99 -5.90 -8.36
C TYR A 120 -0.17 -5.54 -9.60
N GLN A 121 -0.27 -6.33 -10.67
CA GLN A 121 0.44 -6.08 -11.92
C GLN A 121 -0.09 -4.83 -12.63
N ASP A 122 -1.40 -4.63 -12.66
CA ASP A 122 -2.03 -3.45 -13.24
C ASP A 122 -1.56 -2.17 -12.54
N HIS A 123 -1.45 -2.21 -11.20
CA HIS A 123 -0.92 -1.08 -10.46
C HIS A 123 0.55 -0.79 -10.80
N ILE A 124 1.42 -1.80 -10.86
CA ILE A 124 2.83 -1.61 -11.26
C ILE A 124 2.93 -1.01 -12.67
N ASN A 125 2.13 -1.52 -13.61
CA ASN A 125 2.17 -1.07 -15.01
C ASN A 125 1.63 0.38 -15.18
N SER A 126 0.72 0.81 -14.30
CA SER A 126 0.15 2.17 -14.31
C SER A 126 0.98 3.19 -13.54
N THR A 127 1.87 2.73 -12.66
CA THR A 127 2.65 3.61 -11.79
C THR A 127 3.93 4.05 -12.48
N TYR A 128 4.12 5.37 -12.60
CA TYR A 128 5.40 5.92 -13.07
C TYR A 128 6.41 5.91 -11.92
N LYS A 129 7.49 5.16 -12.10
CA LYS A 129 8.63 5.18 -11.18
C LYS A 129 9.64 6.22 -11.65
N ALA A 130 9.71 7.34 -10.95
CA ALA A 130 10.75 8.34 -11.20
C ALA A 130 12.14 7.77 -10.88
N PRO A 131 13.19 8.13 -11.63
CA PRO A 131 14.56 7.76 -11.29
C PRO A 131 14.91 8.25 -9.88
N SER A 132 15.58 7.40 -9.11
CA SER A 132 16.03 7.78 -7.78
C SER A 132 17.05 8.91 -7.88
N GLN A 133 16.80 10.04 -7.23
CA GLN A 133 17.78 11.12 -7.14
C GLN A 133 19.07 10.65 -6.43
N TYR A 134 18.96 9.67 -5.56
CA TYR A 134 20.11 9.04 -4.87
C TYR A 134 21.02 8.31 -5.84
N GLU A 135 20.46 7.54 -6.80
CA GLU A 135 21.24 6.83 -7.81
C GLU A 135 21.98 7.77 -8.75
N ALA A 136 21.46 8.97 -8.98
CA ALA A 136 22.13 10.00 -9.77
C ALA A 136 23.35 10.62 -9.06
N ILE A 137 23.35 10.67 -7.71
CA ILE A 137 24.41 11.31 -6.91
C ILE A 137 25.46 10.28 -6.44
N LEU A 138 25.09 9.01 -6.28
CA LEU A 138 25.99 7.95 -5.80
C LEU A 138 27.30 7.85 -6.56
N PRO A 139 27.37 7.90 -7.90
CA PRO A 139 28.64 7.82 -8.63
C PRO A 139 29.61 8.96 -8.30
N ALA A 140 29.09 10.18 -8.15
CA ALA A 140 29.92 11.34 -7.79
C ALA A 140 30.42 11.24 -6.35
N TYR A 141 29.58 10.76 -5.42
CA TYR A 141 29.96 10.55 -4.03
C TYR A 141 31.00 9.43 -3.89
N GLN A 142 30.82 8.31 -4.60
CA GLN A 142 31.76 7.19 -4.60
C GLN A 142 33.13 7.62 -5.12
N SER A 143 33.18 8.40 -6.19
CA SER A 143 34.43 8.94 -6.75
C SER A 143 35.17 9.81 -5.73
N SER A 144 34.47 10.69 -5.03
CA SER A 144 35.03 11.55 -3.98
C SER A 144 35.55 10.75 -2.78
N TYR A 145 34.86 9.71 -2.39
CA TYR A 145 35.23 8.82 -1.29
C TYR A 145 36.50 8.01 -1.63
N ASP A 146 36.57 7.50 -2.87
CA ASP A 146 37.73 6.75 -3.35
C ASP A 146 38.99 7.63 -3.49
N GLU A 147 38.85 8.90 -3.86
CA GLU A 147 39.96 9.87 -3.87
C GLU A 147 40.45 10.17 -2.46
N TYR A 148 39.57 10.32 -1.50
CA TYR A 148 39.94 10.59 -0.10
C TYR A 148 40.72 9.44 0.51
N ASN A 149 40.37 8.19 0.23
CA ASN A 149 41.01 7.00 0.79
C ASN A 149 42.29 6.57 0.07
N LYS A 150 42.70 7.26 -1.01
CA LYS A 150 43.98 7.04 -1.72
C LYS A 150 45.11 7.89 -1.17
N LYS A 151 44.83 8.77 -0.21
CA LYS A 151 45.82 9.62 0.50
C LYS A 151 46.22 9.00 1.82
#